data_84f05d93cd88e293eb2e4fbaace06817
#
_entry.id   84f05d93cd88e293eb2e4fbaace06817
#
_cell.length_a   1.000
_cell.length_b   1.000
_cell.length_c   1.000
_cell.angle_alpha   90.00
_cell.angle_beta   90.00
_cell.angle_gamma   90.00
#
_symmetry.space_group_name_H-M   'P 1'
#
loop_
_entity.id
_entity.type
_entity.pdbx_description
1 polymer ?
#
loop_
_entity_poly.entity_id
_entity_poly.type
_entity_poly.pdbx_seq_one_letter_code
_entity_poly.pdbx_strand_id
1 'polypeptide(L)'
;RLPFEDESFDVVISVFGCMFAPDHRAAAAELARVLKPGGRLAVAAWTPEGTIGKFFTMMAGHMPPPPEGFQPPILWGTEDHARELFEGTGVELDFERANVQFEADSPEEFLAEYERKLPPIVAARAALEPEGKWEALRADLLELYKSENLAEDGSYRSYGEYLVTKGRKSA
;
A
#
# COMPACT_ATOMS: atom_id res chain seq x y z
N ARG A 1 18.16 -0.49 8.19
CA ARG A 1 18.95 -1.61 7.66
C ARG A 1 18.40 -2.93 8.20
N LEU A 2 18.23 -3.94 7.33
CA LEU A 2 17.84 -5.29 7.75
C LEU A 2 19.00 -5.97 8.50
N PRO A 3 18.74 -6.74 9.58
CA PRO A 3 19.77 -7.38 10.41
C PRO A 3 20.29 -8.69 9.78
N PHE A 4 20.50 -8.68 8.47
CA PHE A 4 20.99 -9.83 7.71
C PHE A 4 22.23 -9.45 6.90
N GLU A 5 23.10 -10.43 6.67
CA GLU A 5 24.26 -10.28 5.80
C GLU A 5 23.83 -10.12 4.33
N ASP A 6 24.74 -9.59 3.51
CA ASP A 6 24.54 -9.52 2.08
C ASP A 6 24.34 -10.95 1.51
N GLU A 7 23.53 -11.07 0.47
CA GLU A 7 23.36 -12.32 -0.28
C GLU A 7 22.98 -13.53 0.59
N SER A 8 22.08 -13.31 1.58
CA SER A 8 21.67 -14.34 2.55
C SER A 8 20.50 -15.19 2.08
N PHE A 9 19.67 -14.68 1.18
CA PHE A 9 18.39 -15.30 0.83
C PHE A 9 18.26 -15.65 -0.65
N ASP A 10 17.73 -16.84 -0.93
CA ASP A 10 17.38 -17.25 -2.28
C ASP A 10 16.06 -16.64 -2.77
N VAL A 11 15.18 -16.26 -1.81
CA VAL A 11 13.89 -15.62 -2.07
C VAL A 11 13.65 -14.54 -1.03
N VAL A 12 13.24 -13.34 -1.48
CA VAL A 12 12.83 -12.22 -0.63
C VAL A 12 11.41 -11.83 -1.02
N ILE A 13 10.51 -11.74 -0.04
CA ILE A 13 9.10 -11.40 -0.26
C ILE A 13 8.68 -10.29 0.69
N SER A 14 7.94 -9.29 0.16
CA SER A 14 7.26 -8.29 0.95
C SER A 14 5.81 -8.15 0.46
N VAL A 15 4.85 -8.46 1.33
CA VAL A 15 3.42 -8.36 1.03
C VAL A 15 2.86 -7.18 1.83
N PHE A 16 2.58 -6.07 1.14
CA PHE A 16 2.08 -4.81 1.70
C PHE A 16 2.89 -4.27 2.89
N GLY A 17 4.19 -4.61 2.98
CA GLY A 17 5.05 -4.25 4.10
C GLY A 17 6.04 -3.14 3.76
N CYS A 18 6.96 -3.36 2.81
CA CYS A 18 8.03 -2.42 2.49
C CYS A 18 7.52 -1.06 1.96
N MET A 19 6.30 -1.02 1.41
CA MET A 19 5.68 0.23 0.96
C MET A 19 5.53 1.28 2.07
N PHE A 20 5.49 0.87 3.33
CA PHE A 20 5.41 1.78 4.49
C PHE A 20 6.79 2.21 5.03
N ALA A 21 7.88 1.80 4.39
CA ALA A 21 9.21 2.29 4.76
C ALA A 21 9.30 3.80 4.46
N PRO A 22 9.88 4.60 5.35
CA PRO A 22 9.97 6.05 5.15
C PRO A 22 10.90 6.46 4.01
N ASP A 23 11.87 5.60 3.67
CA ASP A 23 12.80 5.75 2.56
C ASP A 23 12.65 4.55 1.63
N HIS A 24 11.94 4.76 0.52
CA HIS A 24 11.64 3.71 -0.45
C HIS A 24 12.92 3.19 -1.13
N ARG A 25 13.87 4.08 -1.45
CA ARG A 25 15.13 3.70 -2.11
C ARG A 25 16.00 2.84 -1.18
N ALA A 26 16.10 3.24 0.09
CA ALA A 26 16.83 2.43 1.07
C ALA A 26 16.16 1.07 1.28
N ALA A 27 14.83 1.00 1.28
CA ALA A 27 14.11 -0.27 1.41
C ALA A 27 14.38 -1.18 0.20
N ALA A 28 14.29 -0.69 -1.03
CA ALA A 28 14.57 -1.45 -2.24
C ALA A 28 16.03 -1.94 -2.28
N ALA A 29 16.99 -1.06 -1.93
CA ALA A 29 18.40 -1.41 -1.85
C ALA A 29 18.67 -2.54 -0.85
N GLU A 30 17.99 -2.52 0.31
CA GLU A 30 18.13 -3.58 1.32
C GLU A 30 17.52 -4.92 0.87
N LEU A 31 16.35 -4.89 0.18
CA LEU A 31 15.76 -6.09 -0.41
C LEU A 31 16.71 -6.72 -1.45
N ALA A 32 17.33 -5.90 -2.30
CA ALA A 32 18.30 -6.36 -3.30
C ALA A 32 19.62 -6.81 -2.68
N ARG A 33 20.09 -6.14 -1.61
CA ARG A 33 21.34 -6.48 -0.92
C ARG A 33 21.31 -7.87 -0.31
N VAL A 34 20.21 -8.19 0.40
CA VAL A 34 20.10 -9.48 1.08
C VAL A 34 19.77 -10.65 0.14
N LEU A 35 19.37 -10.34 -1.11
CA LEU A 35 19.07 -11.34 -2.13
C LEU A 35 20.37 -11.85 -2.76
N LYS A 36 20.54 -13.17 -2.85
CA LYS A 36 21.66 -13.82 -3.51
C LYS A 36 21.66 -13.56 -5.02
N PRO A 37 22.82 -13.61 -5.70
CA PRO A 37 22.88 -13.73 -7.15
C PRO A 37 21.99 -14.88 -7.65
N GLY A 38 21.20 -14.64 -8.70
CA GLY A 38 20.20 -15.58 -9.21
C GLY A 38 18.94 -15.74 -8.36
N GLY A 39 18.89 -15.11 -7.19
CA GLY A 39 17.74 -15.12 -6.28
C GLY A 39 16.51 -14.39 -6.82
N ARG A 40 15.36 -14.62 -6.20
CA ARG A 40 14.06 -14.08 -6.63
C ARG A 40 13.46 -13.13 -5.60
N LEU A 41 12.87 -12.04 -6.10
CA LEU A 41 12.15 -11.04 -5.30
C LEU A 41 10.66 -11.06 -5.68
N ALA A 42 9.78 -10.83 -4.69
CA ALA A 42 8.39 -10.46 -4.93
C ALA A 42 7.94 -9.37 -3.94
N VAL A 43 7.40 -8.28 -4.46
CA VAL A 43 6.80 -7.20 -3.67
C VAL A 43 5.37 -7.00 -4.14
N ALA A 44 4.40 -7.07 -3.21
CA ALA A 44 3.02 -6.65 -3.45
C ALA A 44 2.78 -5.29 -2.78
N ALA A 45 2.22 -4.35 -3.55
CA ALA A 45 1.88 -3.01 -3.07
C ALA A 45 0.59 -2.52 -3.73
N TRP A 46 -0.25 -1.78 -2.98
CA TRP A 46 -1.50 -1.22 -3.50
C TRP A 46 -1.25 -0.23 -4.63
N THR A 47 -2.05 -0.31 -5.70
CA THR A 47 -1.99 0.67 -6.81
C THR A 47 -2.71 1.96 -6.44
N PRO A 48 -2.28 3.12 -6.99
CA PRO A 48 -2.97 4.39 -6.76
C PRO A 48 -4.41 4.41 -7.30
N GLU A 49 -4.68 3.66 -8.37
CA GLU A 49 -5.95 3.64 -9.09
C GLU A 49 -7.03 2.82 -8.36
N GLY A 50 -6.64 1.81 -7.59
CA GLY A 50 -7.55 0.94 -6.86
C GLY A 50 -8.22 1.63 -5.67
N THR A 51 -9.27 1.01 -5.11
CA THR A 51 -10.03 1.54 -3.95
C THR A 51 -9.12 1.87 -2.77
N ILE A 52 -8.08 1.05 -2.52
CA ILE A 52 -7.13 1.30 -1.43
C ILE A 52 -6.22 2.50 -1.74
N GLY A 53 -5.82 2.71 -2.99
CA GLY A 53 -5.07 3.91 -3.39
C GLY A 53 -5.88 5.19 -3.20
N LYS A 54 -7.15 5.17 -3.62
CA LYS A 54 -8.10 6.27 -3.41
C LYS A 54 -8.32 6.55 -1.91
N PHE A 55 -8.42 5.50 -1.10
CA PHE A 55 -8.47 5.61 0.36
C PHE A 55 -7.26 6.36 0.93
N PHE A 56 -6.03 5.98 0.56
CA PHE A 56 -4.82 6.68 1.03
C PHE A 56 -4.79 8.14 0.59
N THR A 57 -5.20 8.43 -0.64
CA THR A 57 -5.26 9.80 -1.17
C THR A 57 -6.27 10.65 -0.38
N MET A 58 -7.46 10.11 -0.10
CA MET A 58 -8.49 10.77 0.69
C MET A 58 -8.03 11.03 2.12
N MET A 59 -7.45 10.01 2.78
CA MET A 59 -6.88 10.16 4.11
C MET A 59 -5.84 11.28 4.17
N ALA A 60 -4.94 11.34 3.19
CA ALA A 60 -3.90 12.38 3.11
C ALA A 60 -4.49 13.79 2.97
N GLY A 61 -5.63 13.95 2.30
CA GLY A 61 -6.32 15.23 2.15
C GLY A 61 -6.87 15.83 3.46
N HIS A 62 -7.13 14.98 4.46
CA HIS A 62 -7.64 15.39 5.78
C HIS A 62 -6.54 15.52 6.85
N MET A 63 -5.35 15.03 6.58
CA MET A 63 -4.23 15.05 7.52
C MET A 63 -3.33 16.27 7.28
N PRO A 64 -2.56 16.71 8.30
CA PRO A 64 -1.53 17.71 8.09
C PRO A 64 -0.56 17.30 6.96
N PRO A 65 0.03 18.29 6.25
CA PRO A 65 1.02 18.00 5.23
C PRO A 65 2.12 17.09 5.77
N PRO A 66 2.52 16.07 5.02
CA PRO A 66 3.61 15.19 5.45
C PRO A 66 4.94 15.96 5.51
N PRO A 67 5.93 15.45 6.26
CA PRO A 67 7.25 16.05 6.31
C PRO A 67 7.92 16.07 4.94
N GLU A 68 8.87 16.99 4.75
CA GLU A 68 9.66 17.09 3.52
C GLU A 68 10.35 15.75 3.21
N GLY A 69 10.30 15.34 1.94
CA GLY A 69 10.86 14.06 1.48
C GLY A 69 9.99 12.84 1.71
N PHE A 70 8.80 12.98 2.30
CA PHE A 70 7.86 11.87 2.46
C PHE A 70 7.43 11.33 1.09
N GLN A 71 7.53 10.01 0.94
CA GLN A 71 7.07 9.31 -0.25
C GLN A 71 5.79 8.52 0.10
N PRO A 72 4.65 8.80 -0.59
CA PRO A 72 3.41 8.06 -0.35
C PRO A 72 3.58 6.56 -0.60
N PRO A 73 3.12 5.69 0.33
CA PRO A 73 3.24 4.22 0.21
C PRO A 73 2.73 3.67 -1.12
N ILE A 74 1.66 4.24 -1.67
CA ILE A 74 1.03 3.79 -2.91
C ILE A 74 1.92 3.94 -4.16
N LEU A 75 3.01 4.70 -4.10
CA LEU A 75 3.99 4.78 -5.20
C LEU A 75 4.63 3.42 -5.50
N TRP A 76 4.79 2.55 -4.50
CA TRP A 76 5.26 1.18 -4.72
C TRP A 76 4.33 0.34 -5.61
N GLY A 77 3.07 0.75 -5.75
CA GLY A 77 2.09 0.15 -6.65
C GLY A 77 2.15 0.66 -8.09
N THR A 78 3.19 1.42 -8.46
CA THR A 78 3.43 1.88 -9.83
C THR A 78 4.70 1.25 -10.40
N GLU A 79 4.63 0.83 -11.67
CA GLU A 79 5.77 0.20 -12.36
C GLU A 79 6.96 1.16 -12.47
N ASP A 80 6.69 2.42 -12.82
CA ASP A 80 7.75 3.41 -13.03
C ASP A 80 8.55 3.64 -11.74
N HIS A 81 7.86 3.84 -10.62
CA HIS A 81 8.52 4.02 -9.32
C HIS A 81 9.31 2.76 -8.91
N ALA A 82 8.73 1.56 -9.11
CA ALA A 82 9.44 0.32 -8.84
C ALA A 82 10.71 0.20 -9.70
N ARG A 83 10.66 0.55 -11.01
CA ARG A 83 11.86 0.57 -11.88
C ARG A 83 12.92 1.53 -11.37
N GLU A 84 12.54 2.75 -10.97
CA GLU A 84 13.46 3.73 -10.39
C GLU A 84 14.11 3.24 -9.09
N LEU A 85 13.35 2.57 -8.22
CA LEU A 85 13.84 2.06 -6.94
C LEU A 85 14.88 0.96 -7.10
N PHE A 86 14.71 0.09 -8.07
CA PHE A 86 15.61 -1.04 -8.33
C PHE A 86 16.69 -0.75 -9.38
N GLU A 87 16.73 0.48 -9.92
CA GLU A 87 17.79 0.88 -10.86
C GLU A 87 19.18 0.72 -10.23
N GLY A 88 20.09 0.08 -10.95
CA GLY A 88 21.46 -0.17 -10.49
C GLY A 88 21.62 -1.27 -9.43
N THR A 89 20.54 -1.92 -9.00
CA THR A 89 20.61 -2.99 -7.99
C THR A 89 20.96 -4.38 -8.58
N GLY A 90 20.97 -4.52 -9.90
CA GLY A 90 21.15 -5.79 -10.57
C GLY A 90 19.89 -6.70 -10.55
N VAL A 91 18.73 -6.18 -10.14
CA VAL A 91 17.46 -6.92 -10.14
C VAL A 91 16.68 -6.55 -11.41
N GLU A 92 16.43 -7.53 -12.26
CA GLU A 92 15.53 -7.40 -13.41
C GLU A 92 14.09 -7.59 -12.95
N LEU A 93 13.18 -6.69 -13.38
CA LEU A 93 11.80 -6.64 -12.91
C LEU A 93 10.80 -7.08 -13.99
N ASP A 94 9.76 -7.79 -13.55
CA ASP A 94 8.52 -8.08 -14.25
C ASP A 94 7.33 -7.73 -13.35
N PHE A 95 6.17 -7.39 -13.94
CA PHE A 95 5.03 -6.86 -13.22
C PHE A 95 3.74 -7.62 -13.54
N GLU A 96 2.91 -7.78 -12.53
CA GLU A 96 1.57 -8.34 -12.65
C GLU A 96 0.61 -7.55 -11.75
N ARG A 97 -0.59 -7.25 -12.27
CA ARG A 97 -1.66 -6.67 -11.44
C ARG A 97 -2.60 -7.77 -10.98
N ALA A 98 -3.02 -7.69 -9.74
CA ALA A 98 -3.97 -8.62 -9.15
C ALA A 98 -4.93 -7.86 -8.22
N ASN A 99 -5.99 -8.55 -7.80
CA ASN A 99 -7.01 -7.96 -6.96
C ASN A 99 -7.29 -8.83 -5.74
N VAL A 100 -7.59 -8.20 -4.62
CA VAL A 100 -8.23 -8.83 -3.48
C VAL A 100 -9.65 -8.29 -3.33
N GLN A 101 -10.60 -9.18 -3.11
CA GLN A 101 -12.01 -8.82 -2.91
C GLN A 101 -12.27 -8.48 -1.44
N PHE A 102 -13.01 -7.40 -1.22
CA PHE A 102 -13.55 -7.00 0.07
C PHE A 102 -15.07 -7.11 0.04
N GLU A 103 -15.65 -7.64 1.11
CA GLU A 103 -17.10 -7.82 1.26
C GLU A 103 -17.56 -7.44 2.67
N ALA A 104 -18.78 -6.91 2.77
CA ALA A 104 -19.50 -6.64 4.02
C ALA A 104 -21.00 -6.60 3.76
N ASP A 105 -21.80 -6.55 4.82
CA ASP A 105 -23.27 -6.49 4.71
C ASP A 105 -23.74 -5.13 4.12
N SER A 106 -22.95 -4.07 4.27
CA SER A 106 -23.18 -2.77 3.66
C SER A 106 -21.89 -1.92 3.64
N PRO A 107 -21.82 -0.81 2.87
CA PRO A 107 -20.73 0.14 2.95
C PRO A 107 -20.55 0.73 4.35
N GLU A 108 -21.65 0.95 5.08
CA GLU A 108 -21.65 1.45 6.44
C GLU A 108 -21.01 0.45 7.43
N GLU A 109 -21.34 -0.83 7.31
CA GLU A 109 -20.72 -1.90 8.13
C GLU A 109 -19.25 -2.07 7.80
N PHE A 110 -18.87 -1.99 6.52
CA PHE A 110 -17.48 -2.02 6.10
C PHE A 110 -16.68 -0.91 6.76
N LEU A 111 -17.16 0.33 6.68
CA LEU A 111 -16.52 1.47 7.34
C LEU A 111 -16.45 1.28 8.86
N ALA A 112 -17.56 0.88 9.50
CA ALA A 112 -17.62 0.67 10.94
C ALA A 112 -16.64 -0.40 11.43
N GLU A 113 -16.40 -1.44 10.63
CA GLU A 113 -15.37 -2.44 10.93
C GLU A 113 -13.96 -1.85 10.84
N TYR A 114 -13.67 -1.10 9.78
CA TYR A 114 -12.37 -0.46 9.59
C TYR A 114 -12.08 0.64 10.62
N GLU A 115 -13.10 1.39 11.08
CA GLU A 115 -12.97 2.34 12.21
C GLU A 115 -12.47 1.69 13.50
N ARG A 116 -12.72 0.40 13.68
CA ARG A 116 -12.29 -0.35 14.87
C ARG A 116 -10.95 -1.08 14.68
N LYS A 117 -10.62 -1.49 13.46
CA LYS A 117 -9.54 -2.46 13.21
C LYS A 117 -8.40 -1.91 12.36
N LEU A 118 -8.64 -0.92 11.48
CA LEU A 118 -7.64 -0.45 10.55
C LEU A 118 -6.77 0.65 11.18
N PRO A 119 -5.47 0.39 11.46
CA PRO A 119 -4.63 1.33 12.19
C PRO A 119 -4.60 2.75 11.62
N PRO A 120 -4.53 2.99 10.30
CA PRO A 120 -4.60 4.34 9.74
C PRO A 120 -5.89 5.10 10.10
N ILE A 121 -7.05 4.44 10.06
CA ILE A 121 -8.33 5.08 10.42
C ILE A 121 -8.40 5.36 11.92
N VAL A 122 -7.97 4.39 12.74
CA VAL A 122 -7.93 4.58 14.22
C VAL A 122 -7.03 5.77 14.59
N ALA A 123 -5.86 5.88 13.98
CA ALA A 123 -4.94 6.99 14.21
C ALA A 123 -5.50 8.34 13.71
N ALA A 124 -6.10 8.35 12.52
CA ALA A 124 -6.71 9.57 11.99
C ALA A 124 -7.88 10.04 12.85
N ARG A 125 -8.74 9.13 13.33
CA ARG A 125 -9.81 9.46 14.25
C ARG A 125 -9.28 10.10 15.53
N ALA A 126 -8.28 9.50 16.16
CA ALA A 126 -7.68 10.04 17.38
C ALA A 126 -7.08 11.44 17.17
N ALA A 127 -6.55 11.74 15.99
CA ALA A 127 -5.99 13.05 15.65
C ALA A 127 -7.07 14.09 15.32
N LEU A 128 -8.12 13.71 14.58
CA LEU A 128 -9.10 14.65 14.02
C LEU A 128 -10.32 14.88 14.93
N GLU A 129 -10.69 13.91 15.77
CA GLU A 129 -11.87 14.01 16.65
C GLU A 129 -11.78 15.17 17.63
N PRO A 130 -10.64 15.46 18.30
CA PRO A 130 -10.49 16.64 19.17
C PRO A 130 -10.62 17.97 18.44
N GLU A 131 -10.37 18.00 17.13
CA GLU A 131 -10.47 19.18 16.27
C GLU A 131 -11.86 19.33 15.63
N GLY A 132 -12.78 18.39 15.87
CA GLY A 132 -14.11 18.36 15.25
C GLY A 132 -14.09 18.05 13.74
N LYS A 133 -12.99 17.49 13.22
CA LYS A 133 -12.78 17.20 11.79
C LYS A 133 -13.06 15.75 11.42
N TRP A 134 -13.24 14.87 12.39
CA TRP A 134 -13.43 13.44 12.15
C TRP A 134 -14.66 13.14 11.29
N GLU A 135 -15.80 13.78 11.56
CA GLU A 135 -17.04 13.49 10.85
C GLU A 135 -16.96 13.85 9.35
N ALA A 136 -16.14 14.83 8.97
CA ALA A 136 -15.90 15.16 7.57
C ALA A 136 -15.14 14.03 6.86
N LEU A 137 -14.02 13.57 7.43
CA LEU A 137 -13.28 12.42 6.88
C LEU A 137 -14.15 11.16 6.83
N ARG A 138 -14.92 10.89 7.89
CA ARG A 138 -15.81 9.74 7.97
C ARG A 138 -16.87 9.75 6.86
N ALA A 139 -17.47 10.92 6.59
CA ALA A 139 -18.43 11.07 5.51
C ALA A 139 -17.81 10.83 4.13
N ASP A 140 -16.63 11.37 3.88
CA ASP A 140 -15.90 11.19 2.62
C ASP A 140 -15.47 9.71 2.42
N LEU A 141 -15.04 9.03 3.48
CA LEU A 141 -14.75 7.59 3.43
C LEU A 141 -15.98 6.75 3.10
N LEU A 142 -17.13 7.09 3.70
CA LEU A 142 -18.38 6.39 3.41
C LEU A 142 -18.80 6.62 1.94
N GLU A 143 -18.67 7.83 1.45
CA GLU A 143 -18.99 8.15 0.06
C GLU A 143 -18.04 7.43 -0.91
N LEU A 144 -16.75 7.36 -0.59
CA LEU A 144 -15.79 6.57 -1.35
C LEU A 144 -16.24 5.10 -1.44
N TYR A 145 -16.55 4.47 -0.30
CA TYR A 145 -16.96 3.07 -0.31
C TYR A 145 -18.29 2.85 -1.05
N LYS A 146 -19.23 3.79 -0.98
CA LYS A 146 -20.46 3.75 -1.78
C LYS A 146 -20.19 3.87 -3.27
N SER A 147 -19.31 4.77 -3.68
CA SER A 147 -18.96 4.98 -5.09
C SER A 147 -18.16 3.81 -5.69
N GLU A 148 -17.38 3.10 -4.88
CA GLU A 148 -16.59 1.92 -5.30
C GLU A 148 -17.35 0.59 -5.09
N ASN A 149 -18.60 0.65 -4.60
CA ASN A 149 -19.41 -0.55 -4.37
C ASN A 149 -19.87 -1.17 -5.69
N LEU A 150 -19.59 -2.45 -5.88
CA LEU A 150 -19.97 -3.24 -7.05
C LEU A 150 -21.19 -4.14 -6.79
N ALA A 151 -21.71 -4.16 -5.56
CA ALA A 151 -22.92 -4.92 -5.23
C ALA A 151 -24.17 -4.07 -5.51
N GLU A 152 -25.24 -4.73 -6.01
CA GLU A 152 -26.51 -4.09 -6.33
C GLU A 152 -27.64 -4.47 -5.34
N ASP A 153 -27.33 -5.37 -4.40
CA ASP A 153 -28.29 -5.96 -3.44
C ASP A 153 -28.28 -5.27 -2.06
N GLY A 154 -27.56 -4.16 -1.93
CA GLY A 154 -27.39 -3.42 -0.67
C GLY A 154 -26.19 -3.86 0.16
N SER A 155 -25.55 -4.97 -0.19
CA SER A 155 -24.27 -5.36 0.39
C SER A 155 -23.12 -4.50 -0.13
N TYR A 156 -21.93 -4.68 0.42
CA TYR A 156 -20.70 -4.07 -0.08
C TYR A 156 -19.79 -5.11 -0.72
N ARG A 157 -19.33 -4.80 -1.92
CA ARG A 157 -18.27 -5.54 -2.60
C ARG A 157 -17.39 -4.60 -3.39
N SER A 158 -16.08 -4.66 -3.16
CA SER A 158 -15.09 -3.90 -3.93
C SER A 158 -13.82 -4.72 -4.13
N TYR A 159 -12.90 -4.18 -4.95
CA TYR A 159 -11.60 -4.79 -5.18
C TYR A 159 -10.47 -3.81 -4.81
N GLY A 160 -9.53 -4.30 -3.99
CA GLY A 160 -8.24 -3.67 -3.83
C GLY A 160 -7.29 -4.17 -4.91
N GLU A 161 -6.96 -3.32 -5.89
CA GLU A 161 -5.94 -3.66 -6.88
C GLU A 161 -4.55 -3.46 -6.27
N TYR A 162 -3.65 -4.38 -6.58
CA TYR A 162 -2.24 -4.29 -6.22
C TYR A 162 -1.31 -4.73 -7.35
N LEU A 163 -0.13 -4.13 -7.36
CA LEU A 163 0.97 -4.51 -8.23
C LEU A 163 1.82 -5.56 -7.54
N VAL A 164 2.12 -6.64 -8.23
CA VAL A 164 3.15 -7.62 -7.87
C VAL A 164 4.38 -7.33 -8.70
N THR A 165 5.38 -6.72 -8.07
CA THR A 165 6.71 -6.55 -8.65
C THR A 165 7.50 -7.82 -8.42
N LYS A 166 7.77 -8.57 -9.48
CA LYS A 166 8.63 -9.77 -9.46
C LYS A 166 10.04 -9.37 -9.89
N GLY A 167 11.04 -9.86 -9.19
CA GLY A 167 12.43 -9.53 -9.50
C GLY A 167 13.33 -10.78 -9.54
N ARG A 168 14.38 -10.72 -10.36
CA ARG A 168 15.47 -11.68 -10.36
C ARG A 168 16.80 -10.95 -10.35
N LYS A 169 17.64 -11.24 -9.36
CA LYS A 169 18.99 -10.68 -9.28
C LYS A 169 19.91 -11.36 -10.29
N SER A 170 20.65 -10.58 -11.05
CA SER A 170 21.67 -11.10 -11.96
C SER A 170 22.67 -12.02 -11.24
N ALA A 171 23.22 -13.00 -11.96
CA ALA A 171 24.19 -13.95 -11.43
C ALA A 171 25.57 -13.31 -11.24
#